data_7326c9beda1b270928372f3f79c244f8
#
_entry.id   7326c9beda1b270928372f3f79c244f8
#
_cell.length_a   1.000
_cell.length_b   1.000
_cell.length_c   1.000
_cell.angle_alpha   90.00
_cell.angle_beta   90.00
_cell.angle_gamma   90.00
#
_symmetry.space_group_name_H-M   'P 1'
#
loop_
_entity.id
_entity.type
_entity.pdbx_description
1 polymer ?
#
loop_
_entity_poly.entity_id
_entity_poly.type
_entity_poly.pdbx_seq_one_letter_code
_entity_poly.pdbx_strand_id
1 'polypeptide(L)'
;EEDRETVFESNIGSFGLALIGNTVLLFGIIFLWQFVQQLGFPVFSFLFGFLSVAIILFFARILRARIAHMSFMFDLVGQSLLYFFILRLHFFSENPMIPWKGLSILLLLGVIWNQVYNSIKKESQIYAGIALAMTIVTGYVSDTIFFMLSAAILTAAGAVFFFFRYGWKTT
;
A
#
# COMPACT_ATOMS: atom_id res chain seq x y z
N GLU A 1 -35.79 3.09 -15.30
CA GLU A 1 -35.34 2.75 -13.93
C GLU A 1 -34.53 1.45 -13.95
N GLU A 2 -34.99 0.42 -14.64
CA GLU A 2 -34.35 -0.89 -14.77
C GLU A 2 -32.91 -0.82 -15.39
N ASP A 3 -32.70 0.06 -16.35
CA ASP A 3 -31.36 0.29 -16.96
C ASP A 3 -30.34 0.95 -16.00
N ARG A 4 -30.80 1.72 -15.03
CA ARG A 4 -29.92 2.33 -14.01
C ARG A 4 -29.50 1.33 -12.96
N GLU A 5 -30.38 0.43 -12.53
CA GLU A 5 -30.07 -0.62 -11.55
C GLU A 5 -29.07 -1.62 -12.12
N THR A 6 -29.25 -2.06 -13.35
CA THR A 6 -28.32 -3.01 -14.00
C THR A 6 -26.92 -2.42 -14.21
N VAL A 7 -26.81 -1.14 -14.56
CA VAL A 7 -25.52 -0.44 -14.69
C VAL A 7 -24.85 -0.26 -13.31
N PHE A 8 -25.63 0.01 -12.27
CA PHE A 8 -25.14 0.18 -10.91
C PHE A 8 -24.62 -1.15 -10.33
N GLU A 9 -25.38 -2.22 -10.49
CA GLU A 9 -24.99 -3.58 -10.07
C GLU A 9 -23.76 -4.08 -10.83
N SER A 10 -23.67 -3.85 -12.13
CA SER A 10 -22.52 -4.21 -12.96
C SER A 10 -21.25 -3.47 -12.53
N ASN A 11 -21.35 -2.18 -12.19
CA ASN A 11 -20.22 -1.39 -11.72
C ASN A 11 -19.77 -1.81 -10.33
N ILE A 12 -20.68 -2.10 -9.40
CA ILE A 12 -20.35 -2.59 -8.05
C ILE A 12 -19.72 -3.98 -8.14
N GLY A 13 -20.28 -4.87 -8.95
CA GLY A 13 -19.77 -6.22 -9.14
C GLY A 13 -18.36 -6.23 -9.74
N SER A 14 -18.11 -5.45 -10.76
CA SER A 14 -16.79 -5.35 -11.39
C SER A 14 -15.75 -4.71 -10.48
N PHE A 15 -16.14 -3.70 -9.71
CA PHE A 15 -15.26 -3.06 -8.72
C PHE A 15 -14.91 -4.01 -7.57
N GLY A 16 -15.92 -4.68 -7.00
CA GLY A 16 -15.73 -5.65 -5.92
C GLY A 16 -14.84 -6.82 -6.34
N LEU A 17 -15.08 -7.37 -7.54
CA LEU A 17 -14.27 -8.46 -8.10
C LEU A 17 -12.82 -8.02 -8.33
N ALA A 18 -12.60 -6.81 -8.86
CA ALA A 18 -11.27 -6.26 -9.05
C ALA A 18 -10.54 -6.03 -7.72
N LEU A 19 -11.24 -5.57 -6.69
CA LEU A 19 -10.67 -5.38 -5.35
C LEU A 19 -10.26 -6.73 -4.73
N ILE A 20 -11.12 -7.74 -4.80
CA ILE A 20 -10.82 -9.10 -4.31
C ILE A 20 -9.64 -9.68 -5.09
N GLY A 21 -9.64 -9.62 -6.41
CA GLY A 21 -8.56 -10.11 -7.25
C GLY A 21 -7.21 -9.46 -6.93
N ASN A 22 -7.19 -8.15 -6.73
CA ASN A 22 -5.99 -7.41 -6.33
C ASN A 22 -5.53 -7.77 -4.91
N THR A 23 -6.45 -7.99 -4.00
CA THR A 23 -6.12 -8.43 -2.63
C THR A 23 -5.50 -9.83 -2.64
N VAL A 24 -6.07 -10.75 -3.41
CA VAL A 24 -5.50 -12.10 -3.61
C VAL A 24 -4.11 -12.03 -4.25
N LEU A 25 -3.93 -11.17 -5.25
CA LEU A 25 -2.63 -10.95 -5.90
C LEU A 25 -1.60 -10.41 -4.90
N LEU A 26 -1.96 -9.45 -4.06
CA LEU A 26 -1.10 -8.89 -3.02
C LEU A 26 -0.62 -9.98 -2.05
N PHE A 27 -1.56 -10.74 -1.48
CA PHE A 27 -1.21 -11.82 -0.56
C PHE A 27 -0.44 -12.95 -1.26
N GLY A 28 -0.80 -13.30 -2.50
CA GLY A 28 -0.09 -14.30 -3.29
C GLY A 28 1.39 -13.94 -3.48
N ILE A 29 1.70 -12.69 -3.81
CA ILE A 29 3.08 -12.21 -3.95
C ILE A 29 3.80 -12.24 -2.59
N ILE A 30 3.15 -11.79 -1.51
CA ILE A 30 3.74 -11.79 -0.16
C ILE A 30 4.10 -13.22 0.27
N PHE A 31 3.17 -14.18 0.08
CA PHE A 31 3.43 -15.60 0.41
C PHE A 31 4.53 -16.20 -0.47
N LEU A 32 4.56 -15.87 -1.76
CA LEU A 32 5.60 -16.33 -2.66
C LEU A 32 6.98 -15.81 -2.25
N TRP A 33 7.08 -14.55 -1.81
CA TRP A 33 8.32 -14.01 -1.26
C TRP A 33 8.76 -14.76 0.00
N GLN A 34 7.81 -15.06 0.89
CA GLN A 34 8.09 -15.80 2.11
C GLN A 34 8.59 -17.22 1.79
N PHE A 35 7.95 -17.88 0.85
CA PHE A 35 8.36 -19.21 0.39
C PHE A 35 9.78 -19.22 -0.20
N VAL A 36 10.10 -18.28 -1.10
CA VAL A 36 11.44 -18.16 -1.69
C VAL A 36 12.51 -17.90 -0.63
N GLN A 37 12.18 -17.14 0.41
CA GLN A 37 13.13 -16.92 1.51
C GLN A 37 13.38 -18.19 2.34
N GLN A 38 12.33 -18.98 2.59
CA GLN A 38 12.46 -20.25 3.32
C GLN A 38 13.34 -21.27 2.59
N LEU A 39 13.45 -21.16 1.27
CA LEU A 39 14.37 -21.98 0.47
C LEU A 39 15.86 -21.64 0.66
N GLY A 40 16.18 -20.65 1.50
CA GLY A 40 17.55 -20.27 1.81
C GLY A 40 18.24 -19.37 0.78
N PHE A 41 17.48 -18.73 -0.10
CA PHE A 41 17.99 -17.82 -1.13
C PHE A 41 17.62 -16.35 -0.86
N PRO A 42 18.28 -15.66 0.09
CA PRO A 42 17.90 -14.30 0.47
C PRO A 42 18.03 -13.28 -0.69
N VAL A 43 19.08 -13.44 -1.51
CA VAL A 43 19.31 -12.56 -2.67
C VAL A 43 18.22 -12.73 -3.73
N PHE A 44 17.80 -13.97 -3.99
CA PHE A 44 16.69 -14.23 -4.92
C PHE A 44 15.37 -13.68 -4.40
N SER A 45 15.12 -13.79 -3.10
CA SER A 45 13.92 -13.22 -2.48
C SER A 45 13.89 -11.69 -2.63
N PHE A 46 15.04 -11.02 -2.46
CA PHE A 46 15.19 -9.59 -2.66
C PHE A 46 14.91 -9.18 -4.12
N LEU A 47 15.59 -9.83 -5.07
CA LEU A 47 15.41 -9.56 -6.50
C LEU A 47 13.97 -9.81 -6.94
N PHE A 48 13.38 -10.90 -6.50
CA PHE A 48 11.98 -11.24 -6.79
C PHE A 48 11.02 -10.18 -6.23
N GLY A 49 11.25 -9.73 -4.99
CA GLY A 49 10.45 -8.68 -4.37
C GLY A 49 10.54 -7.37 -5.13
N PHE A 50 11.75 -6.92 -5.43
CA PHE A 50 11.98 -5.70 -6.20
C PHE A 50 11.36 -5.77 -7.60
N LEU A 51 11.55 -6.89 -8.29
CA LEU A 51 11.00 -7.11 -9.64
C LEU A 51 9.48 -7.11 -9.63
N SER A 52 8.86 -7.77 -8.65
CA SER A 52 7.40 -7.82 -8.50
C SER A 52 6.80 -6.42 -8.32
N VAL A 53 7.39 -5.59 -7.43
CA VAL A 53 6.97 -4.20 -7.23
C VAL A 53 7.13 -3.38 -8.51
N ALA A 54 8.30 -3.52 -9.18
CA ALA A 54 8.59 -2.80 -10.42
C ALA A 54 7.60 -3.16 -11.53
N ILE A 55 7.31 -4.44 -11.72
CA ILE A 55 6.34 -4.93 -12.72
C ILE A 55 4.95 -4.36 -12.45
N ILE A 56 4.47 -4.44 -11.20
CA ILE A 56 3.12 -3.96 -10.86
C ILE A 56 2.99 -2.45 -11.06
N LEU A 57 3.97 -1.67 -10.61
CA LEU A 57 3.97 -0.22 -10.82
C LEU A 57 4.11 0.15 -12.30
N PHE A 58 4.85 -0.64 -13.08
CA PHE A 58 4.95 -0.48 -14.53
C PHE A 58 3.61 -0.73 -15.22
N PHE A 59 2.92 -1.83 -14.86
CA PHE A 59 1.57 -2.11 -15.36
C PHE A 59 0.59 -1.01 -14.96
N ALA A 60 0.64 -0.50 -13.72
CA ALA A 60 -0.18 0.62 -13.29
C ALA A 60 -0.01 1.86 -14.19
N ARG A 61 1.25 2.13 -14.62
CA ARG A 61 1.54 3.26 -15.53
C ARG A 61 1.00 3.05 -16.94
N ILE A 62 1.18 1.85 -17.51
CA ILE A 62 0.71 1.52 -18.87
C ILE A 62 -0.82 1.55 -18.93
N LEU A 63 -1.49 0.97 -17.93
CA LEU A 63 -2.95 0.91 -17.90
C LEU A 63 -3.59 2.29 -17.69
N ARG A 64 -2.84 3.26 -17.20
CA ARG A 64 -3.35 4.61 -16.94
C ARG A 64 -3.97 5.28 -18.17
N ALA A 65 -3.41 5.00 -19.36
CA ALA A 65 -3.90 5.54 -20.61
C ALA A 65 -5.13 4.81 -21.18
N ARG A 66 -5.35 3.56 -20.77
CA ARG A 66 -6.40 2.70 -21.33
C ARG A 66 -7.57 2.45 -20.39
N ILE A 67 -7.27 2.12 -19.13
CA ILE A 67 -8.26 1.69 -18.13
C ILE A 67 -7.89 2.33 -16.80
N ALA A 68 -8.38 3.56 -16.56
CA ALA A 68 -8.04 4.35 -15.38
C ALA A 68 -8.34 3.64 -14.05
N HIS A 69 -9.43 2.88 -14.00
CA HIS A 69 -9.85 2.15 -12.80
C HIS A 69 -8.89 1.00 -12.44
N MET A 70 -8.46 0.20 -13.43
CA MET A 70 -7.45 -0.85 -13.20
C MET A 70 -6.10 -0.26 -12.82
N SER A 71 -5.69 0.84 -13.48
CA SER A 71 -4.46 1.55 -13.12
C SER A 71 -4.46 2.00 -11.66
N PHE A 72 -5.60 2.50 -11.17
CA PHE A 72 -5.76 2.89 -9.77
C PHE A 72 -5.53 1.71 -8.83
N MET A 73 -6.13 0.55 -9.13
CA MET A 73 -6.00 -0.66 -8.31
C MET A 73 -4.56 -1.20 -8.31
N PHE A 74 -3.91 -1.28 -9.48
CA PHE A 74 -2.52 -1.72 -9.58
C PHE A 74 -1.56 -0.75 -8.89
N ASP A 75 -1.79 0.55 -8.97
CA ASP A 75 -0.98 1.55 -8.27
C ASP A 75 -1.08 1.38 -6.75
N LEU A 76 -2.29 1.15 -6.25
CA LEU A 76 -2.55 0.93 -4.84
C LEU A 76 -1.87 -0.35 -4.32
N VAL A 77 -1.98 -1.46 -5.06
CA VAL A 77 -1.30 -2.72 -4.73
C VAL A 77 0.22 -2.57 -4.82
N GLY A 78 0.72 -1.91 -5.86
CA GLY A 78 2.16 -1.66 -6.04
C GLY A 78 2.76 -0.84 -4.90
N GLN A 79 2.07 0.20 -4.44
CA GLN A 79 2.47 1.02 -3.29
C GLN A 79 2.46 0.20 -1.99
N SER A 80 1.42 -0.61 -1.79
CA SER A 80 1.32 -1.49 -0.61
C SER A 80 2.42 -2.56 -0.60
N LEU A 81 2.72 -3.15 -1.76
CA LEU A 81 3.83 -4.10 -1.92
C LEU A 81 5.19 -3.43 -1.69
N LEU A 82 5.39 -2.21 -2.20
CA LEU A 82 6.62 -1.45 -1.96
C LEU A 82 6.83 -1.19 -0.46
N TYR A 83 5.78 -0.78 0.22
CA TYR A 83 5.81 -0.58 1.67
C TYR A 83 6.17 -1.88 2.41
N PHE A 84 5.48 -2.98 2.11
CA PHE A 84 5.74 -4.28 2.71
C PHE A 84 7.16 -4.79 2.38
N PHE A 85 7.63 -4.55 1.17
CA PHE A 85 8.98 -4.90 0.75
C PHE A 85 10.04 -4.20 1.61
N ILE A 86 9.93 -2.88 1.80
CA ILE A 86 10.87 -2.11 2.62
C ILE A 86 10.79 -2.56 4.10
N LEU A 87 9.57 -2.75 4.60
CA LEU A 87 9.34 -3.21 5.96
C LEU A 87 10.03 -4.56 6.21
N ARG A 88 9.97 -5.47 5.25
CA ARG A 88 10.59 -6.78 5.34
C ARG A 88 12.12 -6.74 5.29
N LEU A 89 12.73 -5.81 4.55
CA LEU A 89 14.19 -5.71 4.41
C LEU A 89 14.92 -5.51 5.73
N HIS A 90 14.25 -4.95 6.71
CA HIS A 90 14.85 -4.68 8.02
C HIS A 90 14.17 -5.44 9.17
N PHE A 91 12.83 -5.42 9.22
CA PHE A 91 12.10 -5.83 10.43
C PHE A 91 11.73 -7.31 10.47
N PHE A 92 11.62 -7.98 9.33
CA PHE A 92 11.20 -9.38 9.24
C PHE A 92 12.29 -10.33 8.72
N SER A 93 13.54 -9.92 8.75
CA SER A 93 14.69 -10.76 8.38
C SER A 93 15.62 -10.95 9.55
N GLU A 94 16.02 -12.20 9.83
CA GLU A 94 17.05 -12.52 10.85
C GLU A 94 18.40 -11.87 10.51
N ASN A 95 18.68 -11.70 9.21
CA ASN A 95 19.84 -10.98 8.69
C ASN A 95 19.35 -9.79 7.86
N PRO A 96 19.13 -8.60 8.46
CA PRO A 96 18.60 -7.46 7.75
C PRO A 96 19.56 -6.99 6.65
N MET A 97 19.08 -6.90 5.41
CA MET A 97 19.88 -6.35 4.31
C MET A 97 20.19 -4.86 4.50
N ILE A 98 19.32 -4.15 5.20
CA ILE A 98 19.55 -2.76 5.61
C ILE A 98 19.86 -2.78 7.11
N PRO A 99 21.13 -2.66 7.52
CA PRO A 99 21.50 -2.76 8.94
C PRO A 99 21.05 -1.53 9.76
N TRP A 100 20.82 -0.39 9.11
CA TRP A 100 20.46 0.85 9.76
C TRP A 100 18.94 1.00 9.91
N LYS A 101 18.43 0.81 11.12
CA LYS A 101 17.02 1.00 11.48
C LYS A 101 16.49 2.38 11.05
N GLY A 102 17.28 3.44 11.24
CA GLY A 102 16.89 4.79 10.85
C GLY A 102 16.66 4.95 9.36
N LEU A 103 17.51 4.33 8.52
CA LEU A 103 17.33 4.36 7.06
C LEU A 103 16.06 3.64 6.63
N SER A 104 15.76 2.49 7.23
CA SER A 104 14.53 1.74 6.94
C SER A 104 13.28 2.53 7.30
N ILE A 105 13.27 3.19 8.46
CA ILE A 105 12.17 4.06 8.88
C ILE A 105 12.03 5.25 7.91
N LEU A 106 13.14 5.86 7.49
CA LEU A 106 13.11 6.98 6.53
C LEU A 106 12.54 6.55 5.17
N LEU A 107 12.88 5.37 4.68
CA LEU A 107 12.31 4.80 3.46
C LEU A 107 10.81 4.55 3.61
N LEU A 108 10.36 3.99 4.74
CA LEU A 108 8.93 3.77 5.03
C LEU A 108 8.17 5.11 5.05
N LEU A 109 8.73 6.13 5.71
CA LEU A 109 8.16 7.48 5.72
C LEU A 109 8.07 8.08 4.32
N GLY A 110 9.07 7.82 3.47
CA GLY A 110 9.05 8.24 2.06
C GLY A 110 7.89 7.61 1.27
N VAL A 111 7.61 6.32 1.50
CA VAL A 111 6.46 5.65 0.87
C VAL A 111 5.14 6.19 1.40
N ILE A 112 5.03 6.40 2.72
CA ILE A 112 3.83 6.99 3.35
C ILE A 112 3.60 8.40 2.79
N TRP A 113 4.65 9.22 2.67
CA TRP A 113 4.56 10.57 2.11
C TRP A 113 4.04 10.53 0.67
N ASN A 114 4.59 9.63 -0.15
CA ASN A 114 4.11 9.45 -1.52
C ASN A 114 2.63 9.02 -1.56
N GLN A 115 2.21 8.18 -0.62
CA GLN A 115 0.82 7.73 -0.51
C GLN A 115 -0.12 8.87 -0.10
N VAL A 116 0.27 9.70 0.87
CA VAL A 116 -0.46 10.92 1.28
C VAL A 116 -0.56 11.89 0.10
N TYR A 117 0.54 12.12 -0.61
CA TYR A 117 0.56 12.99 -1.79
C TYR A 117 -0.40 12.50 -2.88
N ASN A 118 -0.40 11.19 -3.16
CA ASN A 118 -1.32 10.59 -4.12
C ASN A 118 -2.78 10.67 -3.65
N SER A 119 -3.04 10.53 -2.35
CA SER A 119 -4.35 10.70 -1.75
C SER A 119 -4.91 12.11 -2.01
N ILE A 120 -4.09 13.12 -1.76
CA ILE A 120 -4.47 14.53 -1.97
C ILE A 120 -4.69 14.81 -3.46
N LYS A 121 -3.77 14.34 -4.32
CA LYS A 121 -3.83 14.59 -5.76
C LYS A 121 -5.00 13.89 -6.46
N LYS A 122 -5.36 12.69 -6.00
CA LYS A 122 -6.43 11.87 -6.59
C LYS A 122 -7.76 12.02 -5.85
N GLU A 123 -7.80 12.83 -4.79
CA GLU A 123 -8.97 13.04 -3.92
C GLU A 123 -9.60 11.71 -3.45
N SER A 124 -8.76 10.70 -3.16
CA SER A 124 -9.21 9.35 -2.88
C SER A 124 -9.11 9.01 -1.41
N GLN A 125 -10.25 8.69 -0.81
CA GLN A 125 -10.37 8.23 0.58
C GLN A 125 -9.61 6.92 0.83
N ILE A 126 -9.55 6.02 -0.18
CA ILE A 126 -8.86 4.74 -0.08
C ILE A 126 -7.36 4.94 0.11
N TYR A 127 -6.74 5.84 -0.68
CA TYR A 127 -5.32 6.17 -0.50
C TYR A 127 -5.06 6.79 0.88
N ALA A 128 -5.95 7.65 1.36
CA ALA A 128 -5.85 8.22 2.71
C ALA A 128 -5.90 7.14 3.80
N GLY A 129 -6.87 6.24 3.74
CA GLY A 129 -7.01 5.15 4.70
C GLY A 129 -5.79 4.25 4.74
N ILE A 130 -5.23 3.89 3.57
CA ILE A 130 -4.02 3.06 3.49
C ILE A 130 -2.80 3.81 4.03
N ALA A 131 -2.64 5.11 3.73
CA ALA A 131 -1.56 5.92 4.29
C ALA A 131 -1.60 5.98 5.82
N LEU A 132 -2.79 6.13 6.40
CA LEU A 132 -2.99 6.11 7.85
C LEU A 132 -2.65 4.73 8.45
N ALA A 133 -3.10 3.66 7.81
CA ALA A 133 -2.77 2.29 8.24
C ALA A 133 -1.25 2.04 8.20
N MET A 134 -0.57 2.44 7.12
CA MET A 134 0.89 2.34 7.00
C MET A 134 1.61 3.15 8.08
N THR A 135 1.10 4.33 8.45
CA THR A 135 1.67 5.17 9.52
C THR A 135 1.59 4.46 10.87
N ILE A 136 0.44 3.85 11.19
CA ILE A 136 0.26 3.07 12.43
C ILE A 136 1.24 1.89 12.49
N VAL A 137 1.32 1.12 11.40
CA VAL A 137 2.23 -0.05 11.32
C VAL A 137 3.68 0.38 11.47
N THR A 138 4.10 1.49 10.82
CA THR A 138 5.47 2.02 10.95
C THR A 138 5.76 2.47 12.39
N GLY A 139 4.80 3.12 13.04
CA GLY A 139 4.90 3.51 14.44
C GLY A 139 5.10 2.30 15.35
N TYR A 140 4.32 1.25 15.15
CA TYR A 140 4.42 0.01 15.93
C TYR A 140 5.77 -0.71 15.74
N VAL A 141 6.20 -0.86 14.48
CA VAL A 141 7.43 -1.58 14.12
C VAL A 141 8.70 -0.81 14.53
N SER A 142 8.60 0.52 14.67
CA SER A 142 9.76 1.34 15.12
C SER A 142 10.27 1.01 16.51
N ASP A 143 9.43 0.33 17.33
CA ASP A 143 9.76 -0.12 18.69
C ASP A 143 10.31 0.99 19.60
N THR A 144 9.89 2.22 19.35
CA THR A 144 10.30 3.41 20.11
C THR A 144 9.06 4.17 20.52
N ILE A 145 8.84 4.38 21.81
CA ILE A 145 7.64 5.03 22.37
C ILE A 145 7.39 6.41 21.74
N PHE A 146 8.45 7.19 21.54
CA PHE A 146 8.33 8.52 20.91
C PHE A 146 7.84 8.43 19.46
N PHE A 147 8.29 7.44 18.71
CA PHE A 147 7.87 7.23 17.33
C PHE A 147 6.42 6.74 17.26
N MET A 148 6.03 5.85 18.16
CA MET A 148 4.68 5.34 18.28
C MET A 148 3.68 6.44 18.64
N LEU A 149 4.02 7.32 19.60
CA LEU A 149 3.20 8.47 19.97
C LEU A 149 3.11 9.49 18.84
N SER A 150 4.23 9.81 18.17
CA SER A 150 4.23 10.73 17.03
C SER A 150 3.42 10.19 15.85
N ALA A 151 3.51 8.90 15.55
CA ALA A 151 2.70 8.24 14.54
C ALA A 151 1.20 8.30 14.88
N ALA A 152 0.84 8.07 16.14
CA ALA A 152 -0.54 8.18 16.60
C ALA A 152 -1.09 9.61 16.44
N ILE A 153 -0.32 10.63 16.83
CA ILE A 153 -0.71 12.05 16.67
C ILE A 153 -0.84 12.39 15.18
N LEU A 154 0.12 12.01 14.33
CA LEU A 154 0.06 12.26 12.89
C LEU A 154 -1.13 11.55 12.23
N THR A 155 -1.43 10.33 12.68
CA THR A 155 -2.59 9.58 12.18
C THR A 155 -3.89 10.26 12.57
N ALA A 156 -4.03 10.70 13.82
CA ALA A 156 -5.21 11.42 14.30
C ALA A 156 -5.38 12.76 13.57
N ALA A 157 -4.31 13.55 13.44
CA ALA A 157 -4.32 14.82 12.72
C ALA A 157 -4.64 14.60 11.22
N GLY A 158 -4.06 13.58 10.60
CA GLY A 158 -4.34 13.19 9.22
C GLY A 158 -5.78 12.76 9.01
N ALA A 159 -6.35 11.96 9.91
CA ALA A 159 -7.74 11.54 9.86
C ALA A 159 -8.70 12.73 9.94
N VAL A 160 -8.43 13.66 10.88
CA VAL A 160 -9.21 14.91 11.02
C VAL A 160 -9.09 15.76 9.76
N PHE A 161 -7.88 15.95 9.23
CA PHE A 161 -7.64 16.71 8.00
C PHE A 161 -8.40 16.10 6.81
N PHE A 162 -8.33 14.79 6.61
CA PHE A 162 -9.02 14.12 5.53
C PHE A 162 -10.54 14.14 5.71
N PHE A 163 -11.03 14.04 6.95
CA PHE A 163 -12.45 14.18 7.25
C PHE A 163 -12.99 15.55 6.82
N PHE A 164 -12.31 16.64 7.17
CA PHE A 164 -12.72 17.98 6.77
C PHE A 164 -12.52 18.25 5.28
N ARG A 165 -11.44 17.76 4.70
CA ARG A 165 -11.09 18.01 3.30
C ARG A 165 -12.01 17.28 2.32
N TYR A 166 -12.35 16.04 2.60
CA TYR A 166 -13.14 15.19 1.69
C TYR A 166 -14.61 15.09 2.09
N GLY A 167 -15.02 15.73 3.19
CA GLY A 167 -16.40 15.68 3.68
C GLY A 167 -16.89 14.25 3.79
N TRP A 168 -16.16 13.39 4.51
CA TRP A 168 -16.51 11.98 4.69
C TRP A 168 -17.95 11.87 5.23
N LYS A 169 -18.88 11.97 4.32
CA LYS A 169 -20.26 11.59 4.58
C LYS A 169 -20.28 10.07 4.54
N THR A 170 -20.37 9.46 5.70
CA THR A 170 -20.81 8.08 5.83
C THR A 170 -22.20 8.03 5.20
N THR A 171 -22.26 7.56 3.95
CA THR A 171 -23.48 7.08 3.33
C THR A 171 -23.55 5.59 3.57
#